data_03fc213f06ae4d75dfc0456ce039cf8a
#
_entry.id   03fc213f06ae4d75dfc0456ce039cf8a
#
_cell.length_a   1.000
_cell.length_b   1.000
_cell.length_c   1.000
_cell.angle_alpha   90.00
_cell.angle_beta   90.00
_cell.angle_gamma   90.00
#
_symmetry.space_group_name_H-M   'P 1'
#
loop_
_entity.id
_entity.type
_entity.pdbx_description
1 polymer ?
#
loop_
_entity_poly.entity_id
_entity_poly.type
_entity_poly.pdbx_seq_one_letter_code
_entity_poly.pdbx_strand_id
1 'polypeptide(L)'
;MKLLVLGATGGTGLEVVRQALEHGHSVTALVRSPERLKPFQDRITIKQGDLLNSAELEQVIKGQDAVVSGFGPRVPVSKADANLLQQFAVALTSAMLHAGVRRVIVESVAFLFKDSIIPPAYLLGRLFFPGIVADSSAMEEVFAKSGLDWTIARPPELTDNPYTGKYRVREGHLPRFGFKISRADVADFMLKAVENHASSRKIVGVCN
;
A
#
# COMPACT_ATOMS: atom_id res chain seq x y z
N MET A 1 12.89 -2.04 -13.01
CA MET A 1 11.74 -1.13 -13.23
C MET A 1 11.98 0.19 -12.51
N LYS A 2 11.27 1.24 -12.92
CA LYS A 2 11.20 2.55 -12.23
C LYS A 2 9.94 2.55 -11.36
N LEU A 3 10.10 2.54 -10.04
CA LEU A 3 8.99 2.46 -9.09
C LEU A 3 8.82 3.77 -8.31
N LEU A 4 7.59 4.28 -8.28
CA LEU A 4 7.21 5.30 -7.32
C LEU A 4 6.71 4.64 -6.04
N VAL A 5 7.36 4.94 -4.91
CA VAL A 5 6.95 4.44 -3.59
C VAL A 5 6.28 5.56 -2.81
N LEU A 6 5.02 5.35 -2.45
CA LEU A 6 4.22 6.26 -1.62
C LEU A 6 4.10 5.69 -0.21
N GLY A 7 4.09 6.57 0.79
CA GLY A 7 4.20 6.13 2.18
C GLY A 7 5.59 5.58 2.55
N ALA A 8 6.63 5.93 1.78
CA ALA A 8 8.00 5.43 1.91
C ALA A 8 8.65 5.67 3.29
N THR A 9 8.14 6.60 4.08
CA THR A 9 8.58 6.85 5.47
C THR A 9 7.78 6.04 6.51
N GLY A 10 6.76 5.30 6.09
CA GLY A 10 6.04 4.32 6.92
C GLY A 10 6.83 3.01 7.07
N GLY A 11 6.38 2.12 7.96
CA GLY A 11 7.07 0.85 8.20
C GLY A 11 7.11 -0.03 6.94
N THR A 12 5.95 -0.32 6.32
CA THR A 12 5.89 -1.12 5.08
C THR A 12 6.57 -0.41 3.91
N GLY A 13 6.31 0.90 3.72
CA GLY A 13 6.90 1.65 2.61
C GLY A 13 8.43 1.71 2.68
N LEU A 14 9.02 1.78 3.88
CA LEU A 14 10.48 1.73 4.07
C LEU A 14 11.06 0.36 3.66
N GLU A 15 10.36 -0.72 3.99
CA GLU A 15 10.72 -2.07 3.54
C GLU A 15 10.59 -2.23 2.03
N VAL A 16 9.55 -1.63 1.41
CA VAL A 16 9.42 -1.59 -0.06
C VAL A 16 10.62 -0.88 -0.68
N VAL A 17 11.04 0.28 -0.16
CA VAL A 17 12.23 1.00 -0.66
C VAL A 17 13.48 0.12 -0.57
N ARG A 18 13.73 -0.50 0.61
CA ARG A 18 14.91 -1.35 0.83
C ARG A 18 14.96 -2.52 -0.16
N GLN A 19 13.88 -3.28 -0.24
CA GLN A 19 13.82 -4.49 -1.07
C GLN A 19 13.79 -4.15 -2.57
N ALA A 20 13.11 -3.07 -2.98
CA ALA A 20 13.14 -2.62 -4.37
C ALA A 20 14.57 -2.31 -4.86
N LEU A 21 15.40 -1.71 -4.00
CA LEU A 21 16.80 -1.47 -4.30
C LEU A 21 17.61 -2.76 -4.36
N GLU A 22 17.33 -3.75 -3.53
CA GLU A 22 17.96 -5.08 -3.54
C GLU A 22 17.61 -5.86 -4.82
N HIS A 23 16.38 -5.70 -5.33
CA HIS A 23 15.92 -6.26 -6.60
C HIS A 23 16.42 -5.46 -7.83
N GLY A 24 17.22 -4.41 -7.65
CA GLY A 24 17.78 -3.61 -8.76
C GLY A 24 16.77 -2.65 -9.41
N HIS A 25 15.70 -2.28 -8.73
CA HIS A 25 14.76 -1.27 -9.22
C HIS A 25 15.29 0.15 -8.97
N SER A 26 14.93 1.07 -9.84
CA SER A 26 15.10 2.51 -9.60
C SER A 26 13.91 3.01 -8.79
N VAL A 27 14.16 3.64 -7.65
CA VAL A 27 13.11 4.08 -6.72
C VAL A 27 13.01 5.59 -6.69
N THR A 28 11.78 6.11 -6.86
CA THR A 28 11.40 7.47 -6.54
C THR A 28 10.45 7.44 -5.34
N ALA A 29 10.63 8.31 -4.37
CA ALA A 29 9.74 8.46 -3.21
C ALA A 29 9.17 9.88 -3.17
N LEU A 30 7.83 10.02 -3.03
CA LEU A 30 7.18 11.29 -2.72
C LEU A 30 6.80 11.28 -1.23
N VAL A 31 7.33 12.24 -0.47
CA VAL A 31 7.18 12.29 0.99
C VAL A 31 7.02 13.71 1.49
N ARG A 32 6.31 13.90 2.60
CA ARG A 32 6.23 15.20 3.29
C ARG A 32 7.52 15.52 4.05
N SER A 33 8.12 14.50 4.66
CA SER A 33 9.28 14.62 5.55
C SER A 33 10.27 13.51 5.24
N PRO A 34 11.46 13.80 4.68
CA PRO A 34 12.37 12.80 4.15
C PRO A 34 13.33 12.19 5.17
N GLU A 35 13.29 12.59 6.45
CA GLU A 35 14.31 12.26 7.45
C GLU A 35 14.58 10.75 7.57
N ARG A 36 13.52 9.93 7.49
CA ARG A 36 13.64 8.45 7.57
C ARG A 36 14.25 7.83 6.32
N LEU A 37 14.35 8.58 5.22
CA LEU A 37 14.96 8.12 3.97
C LEU A 37 16.43 8.52 3.83
N LYS A 38 17.01 9.25 4.78
CA LYS A 38 18.43 9.62 4.78
C LYS A 38 19.40 8.45 4.48
N PRO A 39 19.19 7.23 5.02
CA PRO A 39 20.06 6.10 4.71
C PRO A 39 20.05 5.67 3.23
N PHE A 40 19.06 6.11 2.47
CA PHE A 40 18.88 5.76 1.05
C PHE A 40 19.08 6.94 0.10
N GLN A 41 19.37 8.14 0.60
CA GLN A 41 19.37 9.40 -0.18
C GLN A 41 20.23 9.36 -1.45
N ASP A 42 21.35 8.65 -1.42
CA ASP A 42 22.26 8.51 -2.56
C ASP A 42 21.86 7.40 -3.55
N ARG A 43 20.81 6.64 -3.23
CA ARG A 43 20.37 5.46 -3.98
C ARG A 43 18.96 5.59 -4.55
N ILE A 44 18.18 6.60 -4.11
CA ILE A 44 16.82 6.84 -4.55
C ILE A 44 16.61 8.32 -4.91
N THR A 45 15.60 8.59 -5.71
CA THR A 45 15.13 9.96 -5.93
C THR A 45 14.10 10.33 -4.89
N ILE A 46 14.39 11.32 -4.04
CA ILE A 46 13.45 11.83 -3.04
C ILE A 46 12.83 13.12 -3.56
N LYS A 47 11.50 13.17 -3.60
CA LYS A 47 10.71 14.37 -3.89
C LYS A 47 9.88 14.73 -2.66
N GLN A 48 9.83 16.00 -2.35
CA GLN A 48 8.97 16.50 -1.27
C GLN A 48 7.66 17.00 -1.85
N GLY A 49 6.53 16.61 -1.22
CA GLY A 49 5.21 16.98 -1.67
C GLY A 49 4.08 16.32 -0.91
N ASP A 50 2.85 16.63 -1.33
CA ASP A 50 1.63 16.13 -0.70
C ASP A 50 0.97 15.02 -1.54
N LEU A 51 0.70 13.88 -0.91
CA LEU A 51 0.04 12.72 -1.53
C LEU A 51 -1.44 12.97 -1.84
N LEU A 52 -2.02 14.04 -1.35
CA LEU A 52 -3.40 14.46 -1.66
C LEU A 52 -3.46 15.44 -2.83
N ASN A 53 -2.33 15.92 -3.33
CA ASN A 53 -2.24 16.83 -4.46
C ASN A 53 -2.03 16.03 -5.76
N SER A 54 -3.08 15.91 -6.58
CA SER A 54 -3.02 15.13 -7.83
C SER A 54 -2.02 15.70 -8.85
N ALA A 55 -1.79 17.01 -8.87
CA ALA A 55 -0.83 17.62 -9.79
C ALA A 55 0.63 17.30 -9.39
N GLU A 56 0.96 17.31 -8.09
CA GLU A 56 2.26 16.89 -7.60
C GLU A 56 2.49 15.38 -7.83
N LEU A 57 1.46 14.56 -7.60
CA LEU A 57 1.52 13.13 -7.90
C LEU A 57 1.76 12.88 -9.39
N GLU A 58 1.04 13.55 -10.30
CA GLU A 58 1.21 13.40 -11.74
C GLU A 58 2.66 13.66 -12.18
N GLN A 59 3.27 14.73 -11.67
CA GLN A 59 4.65 15.09 -12.00
C GLN A 59 5.66 13.99 -11.63
N VAL A 60 5.48 13.31 -10.49
CA VAL A 60 6.41 12.28 -10.02
C VAL A 60 6.07 10.88 -10.57
N ILE A 61 4.82 10.65 -10.99
CA ILE A 61 4.37 9.40 -11.63
C ILE A 61 4.85 9.32 -13.07
N LYS A 62 4.94 10.44 -13.74
CA LYS A 62 5.32 10.48 -15.16
C LYS A 62 6.70 9.85 -15.39
N GLY A 63 6.72 8.82 -16.26
CA GLY A 63 7.92 8.07 -16.57
C GLY A 63 8.27 6.96 -15.59
N GLN A 64 7.41 6.67 -14.61
CA GLN A 64 7.50 5.47 -13.77
C GLN A 64 6.81 4.29 -14.46
N ASP A 65 7.24 3.07 -14.11
CA ASP A 65 6.60 1.84 -14.62
C ASP A 65 5.40 1.45 -13.75
N ALA A 66 5.47 1.69 -12.44
CA ALA A 66 4.41 1.37 -11.49
C ALA A 66 4.48 2.22 -10.21
N VAL A 67 3.37 2.19 -9.45
CA VAL A 67 3.26 2.80 -8.12
C VAL A 67 3.07 1.70 -7.08
N VAL A 68 3.82 1.79 -5.97
CA VAL A 68 3.67 0.92 -4.79
C VAL A 68 3.38 1.79 -3.58
N SER A 69 2.25 1.55 -2.91
CA SER A 69 1.79 2.40 -1.81
C SER A 69 1.58 1.61 -0.52
N GLY A 70 2.43 1.89 0.47
CA GLY A 70 2.22 1.55 1.89
C GLY A 70 1.72 2.77 2.68
N PHE A 71 0.97 3.68 2.01
CA PHE A 71 0.43 4.86 2.66
C PHE A 71 -0.80 4.50 3.51
N GLY A 72 -0.78 4.95 4.75
CA GLY A 72 -1.89 4.77 5.68
C GLY A 72 -1.86 5.80 6.82
N PRO A 73 -2.98 5.96 7.55
CA PRO A 73 -3.04 6.85 8.70
C PRO A 73 -2.09 6.38 9.81
N ARG A 74 -1.61 7.32 10.62
CA ARG A 74 -0.89 6.98 11.85
C ARG A 74 -1.88 6.57 12.92
N VAL A 75 -1.51 5.56 13.71
CA VAL A 75 -2.33 5.15 14.86
C VAL A 75 -1.80 5.86 16.13
N PRO A 76 -2.66 6.48 16.95
CA PRO A 76 -4.12 6.59 16.84
C PRO A 76 -4.58 7.53 15.72
N VAL A 77 -5.65 7.14 15.02
CA VAL A 77 -6.22 7.95 13.94
C VAL A 77 -6.90 9.19 14.51
N SER A 78 -6.55 10.34 14.01
CA SER A 78 -7.17 11.61 14.41
C SER A 78 -8.42 11.92 13.60
N LYS A 79 -9.27 12.83 14.07
CA LYS A 79 -10.41 13.32 13.27
C LYS A 79 -9.98 14.02 11.98
N ALA A 80 -8.76 14.57 11.95
CA ALA A 80 -8.19 15.19 10.76
C ALA A 80 -7.83 14.17 9.67
N ASP A 81 -7.68 12.89 10.04
CA ASP A 81 -7.40 11.80 9.09
C ASP A 81 -8.68 11.15 8.54
N ALA A 82 -9.86 11.71 8.83
CA ALA A 82 -11.12 11.21 8.29
C ALA A 82 -11.11 11.30 6.75
N ASN A 83 -11.46 10.18 6.09
CA ASN A 83 -11.46 10.04 4.63
C ASN A 83 -10.09 10.26 3.95
N LEU A 84 -8.98 10.17 4.70
CA LEU A 84 -7.62 10.37 4.20
C LEU A 84 -7.28 9.39 3.08
N LEU A 85 -7.60 8.11 3.27
CA LEU A 85 -7.33 7.06 2.29
C LEU A 85 -8.19 7.21 1.03
N GLN A 86 -9.46 7.59 1.19
CA GLN A 86 -10.34 7.86 0.07
C GLN A 86 -9.83 9.06 -0.75
N GLN A 87 -9.48 10.17 -0.10
CA GLN A 87 -8.93 11.36 -0.77
C GLN A 87 -7.64 11.03 -1.51
N PHE A 88 -6.74 10.29 -0.86
CA PHE A 88 -5.52 9.80 -1.47
C PHE A 88 -5.80 8.95 -2.72
N ALA A 89 -6.74 8.01 -2.66
CA ALA A 89 -7.08 7.18 -3.79
C ALA A 89 -7.63 7.98 -4.98
N VAL A 90 -8.48 8.99 -4.71
CA VAL A 90 -9.00 9.89 -5.74
C VAL A 90 -7.87 10.68 -6.40
N ALA A 91 -6.97 11.28 -5.60
CA ALA A 91 -5.84 12.05 -6.12
C ALA A 91 -4.89 11.15 -6.94
N LEU A 92 -4.56 9.97 -6.41
CA LEU A 92 -3.63 9.04 -7.05
C LEU A 92 -4.20 8.47 -8.35
N THR A 93 -5.45 8.02 -8.36
CA THR A 93 -6.06 7.45 -9.58
C THR A 93 -6.16 8.47 -10.70
N SER A 94 -6.54 9.72 -10.38
CA SER A 94 -6.55 10.83 -11.33
C SER A 94 -5.15 11.08 -11.91
N ALA A 95 -4.14 11.23 -11.04
CA ALA A 95 -2.77 11.49 -11.44
C ALA A 95 -2.18 10.37 -12.31
N MET A 96 -2.45 9.11 -11.95
CA MET A 96 -1.98 7.95 -12.71
C MET A 96 -2.58 7.88 -14.11
N LEU A 97 -3.87 8.16 -14.23
CA LEU A 97 -4.56 8.18 -15.54
C LEU A 97 -4.00 9.27 -16.44
N HIS A 98 -3.77 10.49 -15.92
CA HIS A 98 -3.18 11.59 -16.67
C HIS A 98 -1.71 11.30 -17.06
N ALA A 99 -0.93 10.71 -16.17
CA ALA A 99 0.46 10.34 -16.45
C ALA A 99 0.60 9.11 -17.37
N GLY A 100 -0.49 8.38 -17.66
CA GLY A 100 -0.47 7.18 -18.50
C GLY A 100 0.12 5.94 -17.81
N VAL A 101 0.35 5.98 -16.49
CA VAL A 101 0.86 4.86 -15.68
C VAL A 101 -0.31 4.08 -15.09
N ARG A 102 -0.37 2.78 -15.35
CA ARG A 102 -1.55 1.98 -15.02
C ARG A 102 -1.38 1.05 -13.83
N ARG A 103 -0.17 0.57 -13.57
CA ARG A 103 0.10 -0.45 -12.54
C ARG A 103 0.23 0.17 -11.16
N VAL A 104 -0.58 -0.31 -10.19
CA VAL A 104 -0.54 0.15 -8.79
C VAL A 104 -0.77 -1.00 -7.81
N ILE A 105 0.04 -1.03 -6.76
CA ILE A 105 -0.13 -1.94 -5.63
C ILE A 105 -0.38 -1.10 -4.38
N VAL A 106 -1.45 -1.40 -3.65
CA VAL A 106 -1.85 -0.63 -2.47
C VAL A 106 -2.02 -1.55 -1.27
N GLU A 107 -1.49 -1.13 -0.13
CA GLU A 107 -1.77 -1.76 1.16
C GLU A 107 -3.11 -1.26 1.72
N SER A 108 -3.93 -2.19 2.21
CA SER A 108 -5.20 -1.96 2.89
C SER A 108 -5.23 -2.74 4.20
N VAL A 109 -6.39 -3.15 4.68
CA VAL A 109 -6.54 -3.84 5.97
C VAL A 109 -7.36 -5.13 5.85
N ALA A 110 -6.95 -6.19 6.55
CA ALA A 110 -7.67 -7.46 6.56
C ALA A 110 -9.05 -7.39 7.22
N PHE A 111 -9.35 -6.37 8.02
CA PHE A 111 -10.68 -6.16 8.63
C PHE A 111 -11.83 -6.05 7.61
N LEU A 112 -11.52 -5.82 6.35
CA LEU A 112 -12.52 -5.79 5.28
C LEU A 112 -12.93 -7.18 4.76
N PHE A 113 -12.25 -8.26 5.17
CA PHE A 113 -12.68 -9.63 4.87
C PHE A 113 -13.80 -10.06 5.80
N LYS A 114 -15.00 -10.26 5.26
CA LYS A 114 -16.20 -10.68 6.02
C LYS A 114 -16.13 -12.13 6.49
N ASP A 115 -15.36 -12.95 5.78
CA ASP A 115 -15.15 -14.38 6.03
C ASP A 115 -13.83 -14.70 6.73
N SER A 116 -13.13 -13.66 7.23
CA SER A 116 -11.95 -13.87 8.07
C SER A 116 -12.35 -14.74 9.27
N ILE A 117 -11.58 -15.75 9.54
CA ILE A 117 -11.77 -17.01 10.30
C ILE A 117 -12.51 -16.89 11.61
N ILE A 118 -12.55 -15.73 12.17
CA ILE A 118 -13.27 -15.41 13.37
C ILE A 118 -14.24 -14.30 13.01
N PRO A 119 -15.55 -14.60 12.84
CA PRO A 119 -16.56 -13.56 12.66
C PRO A 119 -16.40 -12.36 13.61
N PRO A 120 -15.93 -12.55 14.86
CA PRO A 120 -15.57 -11.46 15.74
C PRO A 120 -14.52 -10.48 15.19
N ALA A 121 -13.52 -10.91 14.39
CA ALA A 121 -12.46 -10.01 13.93
C ALA A 121 -12.98 -8.89 13.03
N TYR A 122 -13.89 -9.21 12.09
CA TYR A 122 -14.56 -8.19 11.29
C TYR A 122 -15.47 -7.28 12.14
N LEU A 123 -16.24 -7.87 13.06
CA LEU A 123 -17.11 -7.12 13.96
C LEU A 123 -16.31 -6.27 14.94
N LEU A 124 -15.21 -6.79 15.49
CA LEU A 124 -14.30 -6.06 16.37
C LEU A 124 -13.62 -4.92 15.62
N GLY A 125 -13.17 -5.14 14.38
CA GLY A 125 -12.59 -4.08 13.54
C GLY A 125 -13.59 -2.94 13.33
N ARG A 126 -14.85 -3.24 13.02
CA ARG A 126 -15.92 -2.22 12.89
C ARG A 126 -16.26 -1.54 14.21
N LEU A 127 -16.18 -2.24 15.33
CA LEU A 127 -16.50 -1.69 16.64
C LEU A 127 -15.38 -0.77 17.15
N PHE A 128 -14.12 -1.20 17.04
CA PHE A 128 -12.99 -0.47 17.59
C PHE A 128 -12.33 0.50 16.60
N PHE A 129 -12.44 0.24 15.29
CA PHE A 129 -11.80 1.02 14.24
C PHE A 129 -12.75 1.37 13.09
N PRO A 130 -13.99 1.84 13.37
CA PRO A 130 -15.01 2.05 12.33
C PRO A 130 -14.54 3.03 11.24
N GLY A 131 -13.80 4.08 11.61
CA GLY A 131 -13.27 5.06 10.67
C GLY A 131 -12.24 4.44 9.71
N ILE A 132 -11.31 3.64 10.20
CA ILE A 132 -10.31 2.96 9.35
C ILE A 132 -10.99 2.01 8.38
N VAL A 133 -11.95 1.23 8.87
CA VAL A 133 -12.69 0.26 8.03
C VAL A 133 -13.49 0.97 6.94
N ALA A 134 -14.17 2.05 7.28
CA ALA A 134 -14.96 2.83 6.31
C ALA A 134 -14.06 3.50 5.26
N ASP A 135 -13.00 4.17 5.69
CA ASP A 135 -12.07 4.88 4.81
C ASP A 135 -11.29 3.92 3.90
N SER A 136 -10.80 2.80 4.44
CA SER A 136 -10.15 1.76 3.63
C SER A 136 -11.11 1.16 2.60
N SER A 137 -12.39 0.93 2.97
CA SER A 137 -13.40 0.44 2.04
C SER A 137 -13.67 1.43 0.91
N ALA A 138 -13.77 2.72 1.23
CA ALA A 138 -13.95 3.77 0.25
C ALA A 138 -12.74 3.92 -0.68
N MET A 139 -11.51 3.83 -0.15
CA MET A 139 -10.28 3.78 -0.95
C MET A 139 -10.32 2.64 -1.97
N GLU A 140 -10.63 1.43 -1.53
CA GLU A 140 -10.67 0.26 -2.41
C GLU A 140 -11.72 0.38 -3.50
N GLU A 141 -12.89 0.97 -3.19
CA GLU A 141 -13.94 1.23 -4.17
C GLU A 141 -13.47 2.20 -5.27
N VAL A 142 -12.71 3.24 -4.92
CA VAL A 142 -12.10 4.17 -5.89
C VAL A 142 -11.17 3.42 -6.83
N PHE A 143 -10.26 2.57 -6.32
CA PHE A 143 -9.39 1.76 -7.17
C PHE A 143 -10.17 0.79 -8.06
N ALA A 144 -11.16 0.10 -7.51
CA ALA A 144 -11.98 -0.85 -8.26
C ALA A 144 -12.68 -0.22 -9.47
N LYS A 145 -13.09 1.05 -9.36
CA LYS A 145 -13.76 1.82 -10.42
C LYS A 145 -12.80 2.59 -11.34
N SER A 146 -11.51 2.65 -11.03
CA SER A 146 -10.56 3.56 -11.71
C SER A 146 -10.14 3.15 -13.12
N GLY A 147 -10.34 1.90 -13.51
CA GLY A 147 -9.80 1.35 -14.77
C GLY A 147 -8.28 1.09 -14.75
N LEU A 148 -7.60 1.30 -13.62
CA LEU A 148 -6.19 0.97 -13.45
C LEU A 148 -5.97 -0.55 -13.34
N ASP A 149 -4.72 -0.96 -13.48
CA ASP A 149 -4.25 -2.30 -13.14
C ASP A 149 -3.80 -2.31 -11.67
N TRP A 150 -4.77 -2.48 -10.79
CA TRP A 150 -4.56 -2.40 -9.35
C TRP A 150 -4.43 -3.78 -8.70
N THR A 151 -3.66 -3.84 -7.61
CA THR A 151 -3.66 -4.96 -6.65
C THR A 151 -3.79 -4.37 -5.25
N ILE A 152 -4.69 -4.91 -4.46
CA ILE A 152 -4.89 -4.48 -3.07
C ILE A 152 -4.44 -5.61 -2.14
N ALA A 153 -3.37 -5.35 -1.38
CA ALA A 153 -2.89 -6.22 -0.33
C ALA A 153 -3.64 -5.94 0.98
N ARG A 154 -4.27 -6.94 1.57
CA ARG A 154 -4.94 -6.84 2.87
C ARG A 154 -4.21 -7.69 3.92
N PRO A 155 -3.16 -7.16 4.55
CA PRO A 155 -2.49 -7.82 5.66
C PRO A 155 -3.35 -7.75 6.94
N PRO A 156 -3.22 -8.74 7.86
CA PRO A 156 -3.73 -8.66 9.22
C PRO A 156 -2.84 -7.76 10.09
N GLU A 157 -2.58 -8.12 11.34
CA GLU A 157 -1.67 -7.38 12.21
C GLU A 157 -0.26 -7.32 11.60
N LEU A 158 0.26 -6.10 11.46
CA LEU A 158 1.62 -5.85 10.95
C LEU A 158 2.64 -5.87 12.08
N THR A 159 3.72 -6.63 11.89
CA THR A 159 4.84 -6.70 12.84
C THR A 159 6.13 -6.19 12.22
N ASP A 160 7.10 -5.84 13.06
CA ASP A 160 8.47 -5.46 12.66
C ASP A 160 9.44 -6.65 12.70
N ASN A 161 8.90 -7.87 12.61
CA ASN A 161 9.72 -9.07 12.49
C ASN A 161 10.55 -9.06 11.19
N PRO A 162 11.70 -9.75 11.16
CA PRO A 162 12.52 -9.86 9.96
C PRO A 162 11.75 -10.48 8.77
N TYR A 163 12.25 -10.21 7.58
CA TYR A 163 11.85 -10.88 6.35
C TYR A 163 12.00 -12.40 6.46
N THR A 164 10.96 -13.11 6.06
CA THR A 164 10.96 -14.59 6.07
C THR A 164 10.84 -15.19 4.67
N GLY A 165 10.18 -14.51 3.75
CA GLY A 165 9.82 -15.03 2.43
C GLY A 165 8.81 -16.20 2.48
N LYS A 166 8.31 -16.53 3.68
CA LYS A 166 7.41 -17.66 3.93
C LYS A 166 6.08 -17.15 4.43
N TYR A 167 5.25 -16.67 3.52
CA TYR A 167 3.91 -16.18 3.79
C TYR A 167 2.90 -16.85 2.86
N ARG A 168 1.65 -16.85 3.26
CA ARG A 168 0.53 -17.41 2.50
C ARG A 168 -0.28 -16.30 1.85
N VAL A 169 -0.76 -16.58 0.65
CA VAL A 169 -1.50 -15.63 -0.18
C VAL A 169 -2.83 -16.27 -0.58
N ARG A 170 -3.93 -15.50 -0.51
CA ARG A 170 -5.24 -15.96 -0.98
C ARG A 170 -6.03 -14.81 -1.58
N GLU A 171 -6.51 -15.00 -2.80
CA GLU A 171 -7.33 -14.01 -3.48
C GLU A 171 -8.73 -13.93 -2.87
N GLY A 172 -9.22 -12.71 -2.65
CA GLY A 172 -10.56 -12.43 -2.11
C GLY A 172 -10.76 -12.76 -0.63
N HIS A 173 -9.79 -13.41 0.02
CA HIS A 173 -9.93 -13.92 1.37
C HIS A 173 -8.63 -13.79 2.18
N LEU A 174 -8.74 -13.79 3.51
CA LEU A 174 -7.56 -13.99 4.35
C LEU A 174 -7.24 -15.50 4.42
N PRO A 175 -5.97 -15.92 4.28
CA PRO A 175 -5.60 -17.30 4.53
C PRO A 175 -6.00 -17.75 5.95
N ARG A 176 -6.43 -19.01 6.09
CA ARG A 176 -6.90 -19.55 7.39
C ARG A 176 -5.81 -19.41 8.46
N PHE A 177 -6.20 -19.04 9.69
CA PHE A 177 -5.30 -18.81 10.82
C PHE A 177 -4.22 -17.75 10.58
N GLY A 178 -4.48 -16.80 9.67
CA GLY A 178 -3.60 -15.65 9.40
C GLY A 178 -3.89 -14.50 10.35
N PHE A 179 -3.08 -14.36 11.41
CA PHE A 179 -3.29 -13.30 12.41
C PHE A 179 -2.31 -12.16 12.28
N LYS A 180 -1.13 -12.40 11.74
CA LYS A 180 -0.06 -11.41 11.62
C LYS A 180 0.83 -11.67 10.41
N ILE A 181 1.60 -10.64 10.04
CA ILE A 181 2.63 -10.72 9.01
C ILE A 181 3.68 -9.63 9.27
N SER A 182 4.93 -9.88 8.89
CA SER A 182 5.95 -8.83 8.95
C SER A 182 5.74 -7.81 7.82
N ARG A 183 6.06 -6.53 8.09
CA ARG A 183 6.06 -5.50 7.05
C ARG A 183 7.02 -5.84 5.91
N ALA A 184 8.11 -6.52 6.23
CA ALA A 184 9.06 -6.98 5.24
C ALA A 184 8.47 -8.04 4.30
N ASP A 185 7.65 -8.97 4.79
CA ASP A 185 6.96 -9.95 3.94
C ASP A 185 5.82 -9.32 3.13
N VAL A 186 5.13 -8.30 3.67
CA VAL A 186 4.15 -7.52 2.90
C VAL A 186 4.84 -6.78 1.75
N ALA A 187 5.98 -6.15 2.01
CA ALA A 187 6.76 -5.44 0.98
C ALA A 187 7.21 -6.39 -0.14
N ASP A 188 7.69 -7.58 0.21
CA ASP A 188 8.06 -8.62 -0.76
C ASP A 188 6.87 -9.05 -1.64
N PHE A 189 5.70 -9.29 -1.02
CA PHE A 189 4.49 -9.56 -1.78
C PHE A 189 4.15 -8.43 -2.75
N MET A 190 4.19 -7.18 -2.28
CA MET A 190 3.86 -6.01 -3.10
C MET A 190 4.81 -5.87 -4.29
N LEU A 191 6.11 -6.10 -4.11
CA LEU A 191 7.11 -6.07 -5.18
C LEU A 191 6.91 -7.23 -6.17
N LYS A 192 6.71 -8.44 -5.71
CA LYS A 192 6.37 -9.58 -6.57
C LYS A 192 5.09 -9.34 -7.39
N ALA A 193 4.08 -8.70 -6.79
CA ALA A 193 2.86 -8.35 -7.49
C ALA A 193 3.09 -7.30 -8.59
N VAL A 194 4.03 -6.37 -8.40
CA VAL A 194 4.46 -5.43 -9.46
C VAL A 194 5.13 -6.18 -10.60
N GLU A 195 6.02 -7.10 -10.30
CA GLU A 195 6.89 -7.76 -11.28
C GLU A 195 6.15 -8.76 -12.16
N ASN A 196 5.23 -9.52 -11.59
CA ASN A 196 4.61 -10.66 -12.27
C ASN A 196 3.17 -10.44 -12.76
N HIS A 197 2.53 -9.33 -12.42
CA HIS A 197 1.12 -9.01 -12.73
C HIS A 197 0.09 -10.10 -12.34
N ALA A 198 0.47 -11.09 -11.53
CA ALA A 198 -0.38 -12.25 -11.21
C ALA A 198 -1.67 -11.91 -10.47
N SER A 199 -1.70 -10.77 -9.76
CA SER A 199 -2.84 -10.31 -8.95
C SER A 199 -3.49 -9.06 -9.51
N SER A 200 -3.48 -8.88 -10.84
CA SER A 200 -4.11 -7.74 -11.51
C SER A 200 -5.62 -7.70 -11.21
N ARG A 201 -6.10 -6.53 -10.78
CA ARG A 201 -7.49 -6.25 -10.38
C ARG A 201 -8.02 -7.20 -9.30
N LYS A 202 -7.17 -7.52 -8.32
CA LYS A 202 -7.51 -8.45 -7.25
C LYS A 202 -7.22 -7.86 -5.87
N ILE A 203 -8.07 -8.25 -4.94
CA ILE A 203 -7.87 -8.08 -3.51
C ILE A 203 -7.23 -9.36 -2.99
N VAL A 204 -6.15 -9.25 -2.25
CA VAL A 204 -5.34 -10.38 -1.83
C VAL A 204 -5.07 -10.31 -0.33
N GLY A 205 -5.46 -11.34 0.40
CA GLY A 205 -5.06 -11.53 1.79
C GLY A 205 -3.66 -12.13 1.86
N VAL A 206 -2.81 -11.56 2.70
CA VAL A 206 -1.41 -11.95 2.88
C VAL A 206 -1.13 -12.13 4.36
N CYS A 207 -0.63 -13.27 4.79
CA CYS A 207 -0.28 -13.54 6.19
C CYS A 207 0.80 -14.60 6.33
N ASN A 208 1.49 -14.63 7.47
CA ASN A 208 2.37 -15.73 7.85
C ASN A 208 1.61 -16.97 8.26
#